data_d0081fb9eca999cd2bd7b2c424acc501
#
_entry.id   d0081fb9eca999cd2bd7b2c424acc501
#
_cell.length_a   1.000
_cell.length_b   1.000
_cell.length_c   1.000
_cell.angle_alpha   90.00
_cell.angle_beta   90.00
_cell.angle_gamma   90.00
#
_symmetry.space_group_name_H-M   'P 1'
#
loop_
_entity.id
_entity.type
_entity.pdbx_description
1 polymer ?
#
loop_
_entity_poly.entity_id
_entity_poly.type
_entity_poly.pdbx_seq_one_letter_code
_entity_poly.pdbx_strand_id
1 'polypeptide(L)'
;DARQRNVMVNLKVRTYINEEPNNTPLIHPIQYTNVSDKKQAIVVGAGPGGLFAALRLIELGIRPIVLERGKDVEERLKDVARISREGVVDPNSNYCFGEGGAGAYSDGKLYTRS
;
A
#
# COMPACT_ATOMS: atom_id res chain seq x y z
N ASP A 1 -8.12 -7.25 -21.95
CA ASP A 1 -8.86 -5.99 -21.92
C ASP A 1 -10.34 -6.32 -21.66
N ALA A 2 -10.86 -5.92 -20.51
CA ALA A 2 -12.23 -6.22 -20.05
C ALA A 2 -13.30 -5.31 -20.68
N ARG A 3 -12.92 -4.35 -21.52
CA ARG A 3 -13.84 -3.43 -22.20
C ARG A 3 -14.51 -4.05 -23.43
N GLN A 4 -14.05 -5.20 -23.87
CA GLN A 4 -14.62 -5.93 -24.99
C GLN A 4 -15.59 -7.02 -24.51
N ARG A 5 -16.58 -7.39 -25.36
CA ARG A 5 -17.54 -8.45 -25.08
C ARG A 5 -16.86 -9.79 -24.73
N ASN A 6 -15.73 -10.08 -25.37
CA ASN A 6 -14.87 -11.21 -25.01
C ASN A 6 -13.64 -10.66 -24.30
N VAL A 7 -13.33 -11.22 -23.12
CA VAL A 7 -12.12 -10.86 -22.37
C VAL A 7 -10.89 -11.32 -23.17
N MET A 8 -10.10 -10.36 -23.62
CA MET A 8 -8.83 -10.63 -24.33
C MET A 8 -7.68 -10.50 -23.35
N VAL A 9 -6.85 -11.54 -23.30
CA VAL A 9 -5.63 -11.55 -22.50
C VAL A 9 -4.45 -11.37 -23.45
N ASN A 10 -3.71 -10.27 -23.27
CA ASN A 10 -2.47 -10.02 -24.01
C ASN A 10 -1.31 -10.67 -23.26
N LEU A 11 -0.65 -11.61 -23.92
CA LEU A 11 0.52 -12.30 -23.37
C LEU A 11 1.78 -11.86 -24.11
N LYS A 12 2.81 -11.51 -23.35
CA LYS A 12 4.17 -11.33 -23.88
C LYS A 12 4.98 -12.58 -23.53
N VAL A 13 5.37 -13.34 -24.53
CA VAL A 13 6.12 -14.58 -24.36
C VAL A 13 7.55 -14.38 -24.84
N ARG A 14 8.50 -14.86 -24.05
CA ARG A 14 9.91 -14.97 -24.48
C ARG A 14 10.18 -16.42 -24.82
N THR A 15 10.59 -16.69 -26.06
CA THR A 15 10.97 -18.01 -26.52
C THR A 15 12.49 -18.12 -26.59
N TYR A 16 13.00 -19.29 -26.25
CA TYR A 16 14.40 -19.64 -26.32
C TYR A 16 14.56 -20.73 -27.38
N ILE A 17 15.50 -20.55 -28.32
CA ILE A 17 15.77 -21.49 -29.40
C ILE A 17 17.21 -21.98 -29.21
N ASN A 18 17.38 -23.28 -28.95
CA ASN A 18 18.68 -23.91 -28.65
C ASN A 18 19.43 -23.26 -27.45
N GLU A 19 18.70 -22.65 -26.53
CA GLU A 19 19.22 -22.01 -25.33
C GLU A 19 18.40 -22.46 -24.11
N GLU A 20 19.06 -22.63 -22.97
CA GLU A 20 18.36 -22.84 -21.69
C GLU A 20 17.78 -21.50 -21.20
N PRO A 21 16.51 -21.48 -20.76
CA PRO A 21 15.93 -20.28 -20.17
C PRO A 21 16.71 -19.87 -18.93
N ASN A 22 17.10 -18.61 -18.85
CA ASN A 22 17.68 -18.07 -17.62
C ASN A 22 16.57 -17.98 -16.56
N ASN A 23 16.51 -18.97 -15.68
CA ASN A 23 15.54 -19.09 -14.61
C ASN A 23 15.89 -18.22 -13.38
N THR A 24 16.72 -17.21 -13.53
CA THR A 24 16.97 -16.26 -12.45
C THR A 24 15.62 -15.61 -12.07
N PRO A 25 15.14 -15.74 -10.83
CA PRO A 25 13.88 -15.13 -10.43
C PRO A 25 13.94 -13.64 -10.65
N LEU A 26 12.99 -13.09 -11.40
CA LEU A 26 12.87 -11.65 -11.65
C LEU A 26 12.56 -10.87 -10.37
N ILE A 27 12.07 -11.56 -9.36
CA ILE A 27 11.70 -10.98 -8.08
C ILE A 27 12.36 -11.82 -6.99
N HIS A 28 13.23 -11.18 -6.21
CA HIS A 28 13.72 -11.76 -4.96
C HIS A 28 12.74 -11.36 -3.86
N PRO A 29 12.06 -12.32 -3.21
CA PRO A 29 11.16 -11.99 -2.11
C PRO A 29 11.97 -11.36 -0.98
N ILE A 30 11.54 -10.19 -0.53
CA ILE A 30 12.15 -9.54 0.62
C ILE A 30 11.81 -10.39 1.84
N GLN A 31 12.83 -10.81 2.56
CA GLN A 31 12.67 -11.54 3.82
C GLN A 31 12.78 -10.55 4.99
N TYR A 32 11.69 -10.40 5.70
CA TYR A 32 11.68 -9.58 6.92
C TYR A 32 12.09 -10.43 8.13
N THR A 33 13.05 -9.92 8.89
CA THR A 33 13.46 -10.57 10.15
C THR A 33 12.56 -10.13 11.30
N ASN A 34 12.46 -10.96 12.35
CA ASN A 34 11.77 -10.56 13.56
C ASN A 34 12.55 -9.45 14.27
N VAL A 35 11.90 -8.32 14.48
CA VAL A 35 12.48 -7.12 15.12
C VAL A 35 11.84 -6.79 16.47
N SER A 36 11.08 -7.72 17.08
CA SER A 36 10.33 -7.48 18.31
C SER A 36 11.21 -6.98 19.47
N ASP A 37 12.43 -7.50 19.59
CA ASP A 37 13.39 -7.15 20.66
C ASP A 37 14.48 -6.20 20.20
N LYS A 38 14.30 -5.54 19.06
CA LYS A 38 15.28 -4.62 18.50
C LYS A 38 15.05 -3.17 18.95
N LYS A 39 16.04 -2.32 18.67
CA LYS A 39 15.91 -0.88 18.88
C LYS A 39 14.66 -0.37 18.16
N GLN A 40 13.97 0.56 18.78
CA GLN A 40 12.71 1.11 18.28
C GLN A 40 12.95 2.45 17.57
N ALA A 41 12.16 2.69 16.54
CA ALA A 41 12.04 3.98 15.88
C ALA A 41 10.55 4.34 15.72
N ILE A 42 10.20 5.60 15.98
CA ILE A 42 8.85 6.09 15.82
C ILE A 42 8.70 6.61 14.39
N VAL A 43 7.63 6.17 13.72
CA VAL A 43 7.20 6.65 12.41
C VAL A 43 5.87 7.36 12.60
N VAL A 44 5.80 8.64 12.26
CA VAL A 44 4.58 9.43 12.40
C VAL A 44 3.83 9.44 11.08
N GLY A 45 2.63 8.88 11.08
CA GLY A 45 1.73 8.72 9.95
C GLY A 45 1.81 7.34 9.29
N ALA A 46 0.65 6.72 9.06
CA ALA A 46 0.49 5.44 8.35
C ALA A 46 0.05 5.64 6.89
N GLY A 47 0.46 6.72 6.26
CA GLY A 47 0.37 6.89 4.81
C GLY A 47 1.45 6.11 4.07
N PRO A 48 1.49 6.16 2.72
CA PRO A 48 2.47 5.41 1.93
C PRO A 48 3.92 5.63 2.37
N GLY A 49 4.31 6.88 2.62
CA GLY A 49 5.66 7.20 3.08
C GLY A 49 6.02 6.56 4.41
N GLY A 50 5.11 6.63 5.39
CA GLY A 50 5.31 6.03 6.72
C GLY A 50 5.34 4.50 6.68
N LEU A 51 4.45 3.89 5.89
CA LEU A 51 4.41 2.43 5.74
C LEU A 51 5.68 1.89 5.06
N PHE A 52 6.16 2.54 3.99
CA PHE A 52 7.43 2.16 3.37
C PHE A 52 8.64 2.41 4.27
N ALA A 53 8.62 3.50 5.05
CA ALA A 53 9.65 3.75 6.05
C ALA A 53 9.67 2.66 7.13
N ALA A 54 8.50 2.23 7.59
CA ALA A 54 8.38 1.13 8.56
C ALA A 54 8.94 -0.18 8.00
N LEU A 55 8.61 -0.55 6.75
CA LEU A 55 9.17 -1.72 6.09
C LEU A 55 10.70 -1.62 6.00
N ARG A 56 11.21 -0.46 5.61
CA ARG A 56 12.67 -0.25 5.52
C ARG A 56 13.36 -0.35 6.86
N LEU A 57 12.75 0.11 7.92
CA LEU A 57 13.27 -0.05 9.29
C LEU A 57 13.38 -1.53 9.68
N ILE A 58 12.36 -2.35 9.34
CA ILE A 58 12.40 -3.80 9.58
C ILE A 58 13.57 -4.44 8.83
N GLU A 59 13.80 -4.09 7.57
CA GLU A 59 14.95 -4.58 6.79
C GLU A 59 16.29 -4.23 7.46
N LEU A 60 16.36 -3.07 8.11
CA LEU A 60 17.54 -2.60 8.85
C LEU A 60 17.65 -3.19 10.27
N GLY A 61 16.75 -4.09 10.65
CA GLY A 61 16.74 -4.69 11.98
C GLY A 61 16.28 -3.73 13.08
N ILE A 62 15.47 -2.74 12.76
CA ILE A 62 14.90 -1.76 13.68
C ILE A 62 13.40 -1.99 13.78
N ARG A 63 12.86 -2.02 15.00
CA ARG A 63 11.42 -2.16 15.26
C ARG A 63 10.71 -0.82 15.01
N PRO A 64 9.87 -0.68 13.98
CA PRO A 64 9.07 0.52 13.81
C PRO A 64 7.89 0.53 14.78
N ILE A 65 7.54 1.72 15.29
CA ILE A 65 6.30 2.00 15.98
C ILE A 65 5.61 3.08 15.15
N VAL A 66 4.54 2.70 14.45
CA VAL A 66 3.80 3.62 13.60
C VAL A 66 2.69 4.27 14.41
N LEU A 67 2.69 5.60 14.43
CA LEU A 67 1.65 6.40 15.06
C LEU A 67 0.78 7.02 13.97
N GLU A 68 -0.50 6.68 13.93
CA GLU A 68 -1.46 7.25 12.99
C GLU A 68 -2.47 8.11 13.75
N ARG A 69 -2.78 9.27 13.19
CA ARG A 69 -3.74 10.21 13.76
C ARG A 69 -5.18 9.74 13.56
N GLY A 70 -5.46 9.20 12.40
CA GLY A 70 -6.79 8.76 12.02
C GLY A 70 -7.08 7.34 12.45
N LYS A 71 -8.23 6.86 12.02
CA LYS A 71 -8.70 5.50 12.31
C LYS A 71 -8.07 4.48 11.37
N ASP A 72 -8.24 3.20 11.72
CA ASP A 72 -7.90 2.10 10.83
C ASP A 72 -8.73 2.13 9.53
N VAL A 73 -8.35 1.32 8.57
CA VAL A 73 -8.94 1.34 7.24
C VAL A 73 -10.44 1.01 7.25
N GLU A 74 -10.90 0.14 8.15
CA GLU A 74 -12.31 -0.29 8.21
C GLU A 74 -13.21 0.79 8.81
N GLU A 75 -12.79 1.39 9.92
CA GLU A 75 -13.52 2.48 10.56
C GLU A 75 -13.49 3.75 9.74
N ARG A 76 -12.34 4.06 9.13
CA ARG A 76 -12.17 5.20 8.24
C ARG A 76 -13.09 5.11 7.02
N LEU A 77 -13.37 3.91 6.48
CA LEU A 77 -14.31 3.74 5.38
C LEU A 77 -15.70 4.25 5.72
N LYS A 78 -16.14 4.07 6.97
CA LYS A 78 -17.43 4.59 7.46
C LYS A 78 -17.45 6.12 7.49
N ASP A 79 -16.35 6.74 7.92
CA ASP A 79 -16.22 8.19 7.97
C ASP A 79 -16.19 8.79 6.54
N VAL A 80 -15.49 8.17 5.63
CA VAL A 80 -15.48 8.56 4.21
C VAL A 80 -16.88 8.43 3.59
N ALA A 81 -17.63 7.36 3.91
CA ALA A 81 -19.00 7.19 3.45
C ALA A 81 -19.94 8.29 4.01
N ARG A 82 -19.72 8.74 5.25
CA ARG A 82 -20.49 9.85 5.84
C ARG A 82 -20.25 11.18 5.12
N ILE A 83 -19.04 11.44 4.64
CA ILE A 83 -18.77 12.65 3.85
C ILE A 83 -19.65 12.67 2.60
N SER A 84 -19.77 11.54 1.90
CA SER A 84 -20.57 11.44 0.67
C SER A 84 -22.07 11.49 0.92
N ARG A 85 -22.54 10.96 2.06
CA ARG A 85 -23.98 10.85 2.37
C ARG A 85 -24.53 12.06 3.11
N GLU A 86 -23.77 12.61 4.03
CA GLU A 86 -24.23 13.58 5.03
C GLU A 86 -23.46 14.91 4.94
N GLY A 87 -22.37 14.96 4.16
CA GLY A 87 -21.50 16.14 4.12
C GLY A 87 -20.70 16.36 5.40
N VAL A 88 -20.63 15.36 6.30
CA VAL A 88 -19.96 15.48 7.59
C VAL A 88 -18.54 14.96 7.50
N VAL A 89 -17.56 15.82 7.81
CA VAL A 89 -16.13 15.50 7.80
C VAL A 89 -15.62 15.32 9.21
N ASP A 90 -15.06 14.16 9.54
CA ASP A 90 -14.29 13.96 10.75
C ASP A 90 -12.89 14.58 10.57
N PRO A 91 -12.44 15.54 11.39
CA PRO A 91 -11.15 16.20 11.22
C PRO A 91 -9.94 15.28 11.39
N ASN A 92 -10.13 14.13 12.03
CA ASN A 92 -9.06 13.15 12.28
C ASN A 92 -9.15 11.92 11.38
N SER A 93 -10.29 11.66 10.74
CA SER A 93 -10.51 10.46 9.90
C SER A 93 -11.34 10.82 8.67
N ASN A 94 -10.70 10.93 7.52
CA ASN A 94 -11.31 11.38 6.28
C ASN A 94 -10.49 10.93 5.07
N TYR A 95 -10.65 11.54 3.89
CA TYR A 95 -9.86 11.22 2.69
C TYR A 95 -8.35 11.47 2.86
N CYS A 96 -7.93 12.37 3.76
CA CYS A 96 -6.52 12.73 3.94
C CYS A 96 -5.88 12.02 5.12
N PHE A 97 -6.64 11.78 6.20
CA PHE A 97 -6.15 11.25 7.47
C PHE A 97 -6.73 9.88 7.76
N GLY A 98 -5.86 8.99 8.25
CA GLY A 98 -6.14 7.61 8.59
C GLY A 98 -5.22 6.63 7.89
N GLU A 99 -5.27 5.39 8.33
CA GLU A 99 -4.44 4.29 7.82
C GLU A 99 -4.49 4.17 6.29
N GLY A 100 -3.33 4.04 5.65
CA GLY A 100 -3.16 3.93 4.21
C GLY A 100 -3.12 5.26 3.46
N GLY A 101 -3.47 6.39 4.12
CA GLY A 101 -3.44 7.71 3.51
C GLY A 101 -4.48 7.92 2.41
N ALA A 102 -4.29 8.93 1.55
CA ALA A 102 -5.25 9.34 0.54
C ALA A 102 -5.49 8.31 -0.57
N GLY A 103 -4.59 7.35 -0.75
CA GLY A 103 -4.70 6.28 -1.76
C GLY A 103 -5.44 5.03 -1.32
N ALA A 104 -5.85 4.92 -0.05
CA ALA A 104 -6.38 3.67 0.52
C ALA A 104 -7.63 3.11 -0.19
N TYR A 105 -8.46 3.97 -0.79
CA TYR A 105 -9.72 3.57 -1.43
C TYR A 105 -9.77 3.85 -2.93
N SER A 106 -8.63 3.93 -3.61
CA SER A 106 -8.52 4.43 -4.97
C SER A 106 -7.96 3.42 -5.99
N ASP A 107 -8.21 2.15 -5.91
CA ASP A 107 -7.63 1.14 -6.82
C ASP A 107 -6.09 1.26 -6.99
N GLY A 108 -5.39 1.81 -6.01
CA GLY A 108 -3.98 2.14 -6.12
C GLY A 108 -3.67 3.36 -6.99
N LYS A 109 -4.68 4.14 -7.38
CA LYS A 109 -4.53 5.42 -8.10
C LYS A 109 -4.79 6.57 -7.14
N LEU A 110 -3.89 7.55 -7.13
CA LEU A 110 -4.12 8.79 -6.43
C LEU A 110 -4.85 9.76 -7.36
N TYR A 111 -6.09 10.09 -7.02
CA TYR A 111 -6.85 11.14 -7.71
C TYR A 111 -6.58 12.46 -7.02
N THR A 112 -5.84 13.35 -7.67
CA THR A 112 -5.74 14.75 -7.28
C THR A 112 -6.57 15.57 -8.25
N ARG A 113 -7.53 16.31 -7.75
CA ARG A 113 -8.18 17.38 -8.52
C ARG A 113 -7.35 18.63 -8.32
N SER A 114 -6.31 18.79 -9.11
CA SER A 114 -5.55 20.03 -9.24
C SER A 114 -5.86 20.68 -10.56
#